data_caab1d5183a0ff18f2b63b235540387b
#
_entry.id   caab1d5183a0ff18f2b63b235540387b
#
_cell.length_a   1.000
_cell.length_b   1.000
_cell.length_c   1.000
_cell.angle_alpha   90.00
_cell.angle_beta   90.00
_cell.angle_gamma   90.00
#
_symmetry.space_group_name_H-M   'P 1'
#
loop_
_entity.id
_entity.type
_entity.pdbx_description
1 polymer ?
#
loop_
_entity_poly.entity_id
_entity_poly.type
_entity_poly.pdbx_seq_one_letter_code
_entity_poly.pdbx_strand_id
1 'polypeptide(L)'
;MLQRINTALLAEYLTSPLYFFRKNTMSHQSDLISTDIDAYLAQHERKELLRFLTCGNVDDGKSTLIGRLLYDSKMIYEDQLAAVQSDSVKSGTTGAGKVDLALLVDGLQAEREQGITIDVAYRYFSTTSRKFIIADTPGHEQYTRNMATGASTCDLAVILIDARYGVQTQTKRHSFIASLLGIKHIIVAINKMDIIDYNESAYEKIKADYLDFIEDLDGLNDIHVIPLSALDGDNVVNKSENMPWYSGKTMMQTLETVEVSGDDNFLDARFPVQYVNRPNLDFRGFCGTIASGIFHKGDAVTALPSGKTSTIKSIVTFDGELEEAYPPMAVTLTLTNEIDVSRGDTIVNSNNMPSVADKFDAKIVWMTEKALVPGKQYIIKLTTRSVSGSIASIQHRIDVNTLLHHDATELQLNEIGLCTVSVNAPVVFDAYTRTKGTGSFIIIDRLTNVTVGAGMISGHSSDTELRDVSSDDRAARYGQKAVAIALTGTHGEQVAYQLERKLFDNGHAATVLTANITHIDEAIIVVKHAGLICLCTTNTPCDLDFDTDKFSIDQIYSTLKEQTIIQ
;
A
#
# COMPACT_ATOMS: atom_id res chain seq x y z
N MET A 1 -36.32 -8.87 -29.77
CA MET A 1 -36.55 -10.32 -29.81
C MET A 1 -35.79 -11.10 -28.73
N LEU A 2 -34.90 -10.47 -28.00
CA LEU A 2 -34.12 -11.06 -26.87
C LEU A 2 -34.74 -10.88 -25.47
N GLN A 3 -35.79 -10.07 -25.34
CA GLN A 3 -36.48 -9.83 -24.04
C GLN A 3 -37.65 -10.78 -23.74
N ARG A 4 -38.08 -11.63 -24.71
CA ARG A 4 -39.19 -12.57 -24.49
C ARG A 4 -38.76 -14.03 -24.18
N ILE A 5 -37.46 -14.32 -24.20
CA ILE A 5 -36.96 -15.70 -23.95
C ILE A 5 -36.66 -15.92 -22.46
N ASN A 6 -36.51 -14.84 -21.67
CA ASN A 6 -36.10 -14.97 -20.27
C ASN A 6 -37.27 -15.23 -19.28
N THR A 7 -38.50 -14.90 -19.61
CA THR A 7 -39.65 -15.07 -18.70
C THR A 7 -40.23 -16.48 -18.69
N ALA A 8 -40.13 -17.23 -19.79
CA ALA A 8 -40.64 -18.61 -19.85
C ALA A 8 -39.68 -19.59 -19.13
N LEU A 9 -38.38 -19.40 -19.25
CA LEU A 9 -37.37 -20.22 -18.55
C LEU A 9 -37.36 -19.97 -17.03
N LEU A 10 -37.68 -18.73 -16.59
CA LEU A 10 -37.81 -18.42 -15.16
C LEU A 10 -39.09 -19.04 -14.57
N ALA A 11 -40.18 -19.13 -15.32
CA ALA A 11 -41.43 -19.72 -14.85
C ALA A 11 -41.34 -21.24 -14.67
N GLU A 12 -40.63 -21.93 -15.57
CA GLU A 12 -40.38 -23.38 -15.46
C GLU A 12 -39.40 -23.72 -14.32
N TYR A 13 -38.42 -22.83 -14.05
CA TYR A 13 -37.47 -23.00 -12.93
C TYR A 13 -38.15 -22.81 -11.56
N LEU A 14 -39.17 -21.93 -11.50
CA LEU A 14 -39.88 -21.61 -10.25
C LEU A 14 -40.95 -22.68 -9.87
N THR A 15 -41.33 -23.55 -10.81
CA THR A 15 -42.36 -24.60 -10.59
C THR A 15 -41.76 -26.00 -10.42
N SER A 16 -40.43 -26.16 -10.47
CA SER A 16 -39.79 -27.46 -10.31
C SER A 16 -39.70 -27.88 -8.83
N PRO A 17 -39.86 -29.18 -8.50
CA PRO A 17 -39.71 -29.67 -7.12
C PRO A 17 -38.35 -29.38 -6.49
N LEU A 18 -37.31 -29.17 -7.29
CA LEU A 18 -35.96 -28.77 -6.87
C LEU A 18 -35.90 -27.34 -6.33
N TYR A 19 -36.83 -26.47 -6.73
CA TYR A 19 -36.88 -25.09 -6.21
C TYR A 19 -37.44 -25.05 -4.77
N PHE A 20 -38.38 -25.91 -4.45
CA PHE A 20 -38.94 -26.04 -3.08
C PHE A 20 -37.94 -26.67 -2.09
N PHE A 21 -37.07 -27.56 -2.56
CA PHE A 21 -36.00 -28.13 -1.71
C PHE A 21 -34.85 -27.14 -1.45
N ARG A 22 -34.55 -26.24 -2.41
CA ARG A 22 -33.55 -25.19 -2.24
C ARG A 22 -33.98 -24.04 -1.32
N LYS A 23 -35.30 -23.82 -1.17
CA LYS A 23 -35.82 -22.72 -0.35
C LYS A 23 -35.63 -22.93 1.16
N ASN A 24 -35.39 -24.16 1.58
CA ASN A 24 -35.17 -24.47 3.01
C ASN A 24 -33.69 -24.56 3.43
N THR A 25 -32.74 -24.37 2.51
CA THR A 25 -31.31 -24.55 2.78
C THR A 25 -30.45 -23.30 2.61
N MET A 26 -31.03 -22.14 2.22
CA MET A 26 -30.27 -20.87 2.16
C MET A 26 -30.45 -20.05 3.44
N SER A 27 -29.48 -20.10 4.32
CA SER A 27 -29.53 -19.46 5.63
C SER A 27 -29.49 -17.93 5.63
N HIS A 28 -29.39 -17.25 4.48
CA HIS A 28 -29.31 -15.78 4.41
C HIS A 28 -29.85 -15.12 3.14
N GLN A 29 -30.99 -15.53 2.65
CA GLN A 29 -31.78 -14.58 1.85
C GLN A 29 -32.61 -13.75 2.81
N SER A 30 -32.42 -12.43 2.84
CA SER A 30 -33.34 -11.56 3.57
C SER A 30 -34.72 -11.73 2.97
N ASP A 31 -35.77 -11.69 3.80
CA ASP A 31 -37.16 -11.79 3.31
C ASP A 31 -37.47 -10.72 2.25
N LEU A 32 -36.74 -9.59 2.27
CA LEU A 32 -36.76 -8.53 1.26
C LEU A 32 -36.31 -9.00 -0.14
N ILE A 33 -35.29 -9.85 -0.29
CA ILE A 33 -34.87 -10.36 -1.61
C ILE A 33 -36.00 -11.14 -2.27
N SER A 34 -36.79 -11.85 -1.49
CA SER A 34 -37.91 -12.66 -1.98
C SER A 34 -39.20 -11.87 -2.22
N THR A 35 -39.34 -10.70 -1.58
CA THR A 35 -40.57 -9.89 -1.62
C THR A 35 -40.42 -8.60 -2.43
N ASP A 36 -39.26 -7.92 -2.34
CA ASP A 36 -38.98 -6.67 -3.07
C ASP A 36 -37.45 -6.51 -3.28
N ILE A 37 -36.99 -6.96 -4.44
CA ILE A 37 -35.56 -6.91 -4.78
C ILE A 37 -35.06 -5.48 -4.96
N ASP A 38 -35.89 -4.56 -5.43
CA ASP A 38 -35.49 -3.16 -5.66
C ASP A 38 -35.31 -2.44 -4.32
N ALA A 39 -36.19 -2.67 -3.34
CA ALA A 39 -36.02 -2.17 -1.98
C ALA A 39 -34.77 -2.75 -1.29
N TYR A 40 -34.46 -4.03 -1.52
CA TYR A 40 -33.26 -4.67 -1.02
C TYR A 40 -32.00 -4.03 -1.63
N LEU A 41 -31.97 -3.81 -2.94
CA LEU A 41 -30.84 -3.18 -3.63
C LEU A 41 -30.64 -1.75 -3.17
N ALA A 42 -31.73 -0.96 -3.06
CA ALA A 42 -31.68 0.42 -2.57
C ALA A 42 -31.17 0.52 -1.11
N GLN A 43 -31.59 -0.42 -0.25
CA GLN A 43 -31.05 -0.51 1.11
C GLN A 43 -29.58 -0.89 1.12
N HIS A 44 -29.16 -1.80 0.23
CA HIS A 44 -27.77 -2.26 0.15
C HIS A 44 -26.84 -1.17 -0.42
N GLU A 45 -27.29 -0.36 -1.37
CA GLU A 45 -26.53 0.77 -1.93
C GLU A 45 -26.23 1.85 -0.89
N ARG A 46 -27.14 2.10 0.04
CA ARG A 46 -27.01 3.13 1.08
C ARG A 46 -26.16 2.73 2.29
N LYS A 47 -25.77 1.45 2.43
CA LYS A 47 -24.92 1.01 3.53
C LYS A 47 -23.51 1.56 3.39
N GLU A 48 -23.01 2.18 4.44
CA GLU A 48 -21.62 2.57 4.52
C GLU A 48 -20.69 1.37 4.37
N LEU A 49 -19.50 1.62 3.84
CA LEU A 49 -18.44 0.65 3.68
C LEU A 49 -17.31 0.95 4.67
N LEU A 50 -16.98 -0.02 5.51
CA LEU A 50 -15.79 0.02 6.37
C LEU A 50 -14.73 -0.94 5.84
N ARG A 51 -13.54 -0.43 5.60
CA ARG A 51 -12.36 -1.22 5.28
C ARG A 51 -11.49 -1.33 6.52
N PHE A 52 -11.21 -2.55 6.96
CA PHE A 52 -10.33 -2.73 8.09
C PHE A 52 -9.31 -3.84 7.84
N LEU A 53 -8.13 -3.69 8.43
CA LEU A 53 -7.12 -4.75 8.40
C LEU A 53 -7.07 -5.47 9.74
N THR A 54 -6.64 -6.73 9.69
CA THR A 54 -6.25 -7.50 10.87
C THR A 54 -4.74 -7.66 10.88
N CYS A 55 -4.11 -7.31 11.97
CA CYS A 55 -2.67 -7.46 12.17
C CYS A 55 -2.36 -7.91 13.61
N GLY A 56 -1.18 -8.41 13.85
CA GLY A 56 -0.75 -9.01 15.10
C GLY A 56 0.38 -9.98 14.83
N ASN A 57 0.97 -10.55 15.85
CA ASN A 57 2.06 -11.50 15.71
C ASN A 57 1.59 -12.83 15.06
N VAL A 58 2.54 -13.66 14.68
CA VAL A 58 2.24 -15.05 14.28
C VAL A 58 1.57 -15.72 15.47
N ASP A 59 0.55 -16.53 15.22
CA ASP A 59 -0.26 -17.25 16.20
C ASP A 59 -1.12 -16.42 17.16
N ASP A 60 -1.26 -15.09 16.98
CA ASP A 60 -2.21 -14.28 17.77
C ASP A 60 -3.68 -14.60 17.46
N GLY A 61 -3.96 -15.37 16.39
CA GLY A 61 -5.29 -15.86 16.02
C GLY A 61 -6.02 -14.98 15.03
N LYS A 62 -5.32 -14.27 14.12
CA LYS A 62 -5.90 -13.43 13.06
C LYS A 62 -6.89 -14.21 12.20
N SER A 63 -6.45 -15.28 11.55
CA SER A 63 -7.29 -16.11 10.68
C SER A 63 -8.47 -16.73 11.44
N THR A 64 -8.26 -17.12 12.70
CA THR A 64 -9.34 -17.63 13.58
C THR A 64 -10.40 -16.55 13.83
N LEU A 65 -9.97 -15.31 14.11
CA LEU A 65 -10.89 -14.18 14.36
C LEU A 65 -11.70 -13.83 13.11
N ILE A 66 -11.05 -13.77 11.94
CA ILE A 66 -11.74 -13.51 10.67
C ILE A 66 -12.74 -14.62 10.39
N GLY A 67 -12.31 -15.89 10.52
CA GLY A 67 -13.17 -17.05 10.35
C GLY A 67 -14.37 -17.01 11.31
N ARG A 68 -14.17 -16.61 12.57
CA ARG A 68 -15.22 -16.44 13.59
C ARG A 68 -16.20 -15.32 13.20
N LEU A 69 -15.71 -14.16 12.77
CA LEU A 69 -16.57 -13.06 12.29
C LEU A 69 -17.45 -13.51 11.12
N LEU A 70 -16.88 -14.20 10.14
CA LEU A 70 -17.63 -14.71 8.99
C LEU A 70 -18.64 -15.79 9.40
N TYR A 71 -18.28 -16.68 10.31
CA TYR A 71 -19.13 -17.77 10.80
C TYR A 71 -20.31 -17.23 11.60
N ASP A 72 -20.07 -16.39 12.61
CA ASP A 72 -21.12 -15.89 13.52
C ASP A 72 -22.03 -14.85 12.82
N SER A 73 -21.50 -14.14 11.82
CA SER A 73 -22.28 -13.27 10.92
C SER A 73 -23.08 -14.07 9.89
N LYS A 74 -22.97 -15.41 9.92
CA LYS A 74 -23.66 -16.36 9.04
C LYS A 74 -23.41 -16.08 7.54
N MET A 75 -22.26 -15.62 7.16
CA MET A 75 -21.88 -15.28 5.77
C MET A 75 -21.16 -16.42 5.06
N ILE A 76 -21.16 -17.62 5.66
CA ILE A 76 -20.54 -18.82 5.10
C ILE A 76 -21.65 -19.72 4.54
N TYR A 77 -21.47 -20.20 3.32
CA TYR A 77 -22.38 -21.16 2.71
C TYR A 77 -22.25 -22.53 3.39
N GLU A 78 -23.35 -23.28 3.47
CA GLU A 78 -23.39 -24.59 4.15
C GLU A 78 -22.40 -25.62 3.56
N ASP A 79 -22.19 -25.59 2.24
CA ASP A 79 -21.22 -26.43 1.54
C ASP A 79 -19.76 -26.10 1.94
N GLN A 80 -19.45 -24.81 2.07
CA GLN A 80 -18.13 -24.37 2.57
C GLN A 80 -17.93 -24.79 4.02
N LEU A 81 -18.95 -24.61 4.86
CA LEU A 81 -18.86 -25.03 6.26
C LEU A 81 -18.67 -26.53 6.40
N ALA A 82 -19.39 -27.34 5.61
CA ALA A 82 -19.23 -28.78 5.57
C ALA A 82 -17.81 -29.22 5.13
N ALA A 83 -17.24 -28.52 4.14
CA ALA A 83 -15.87 -28.75 3.68
C ALA A 83 -14.85 -28.44 4.81
N VAL A 84 -14.98 -27.28 5.47
CA VAL A 84 -14.11 -26.89 6.59
C VAL A 84 -14.23 -27.85 7.77
N GLN A 85 -15.43 -28.32 8.10
CA GLN A 85 -15.63 -29.32 9.14
C GLN A 85 -14.91 -30.64 8.81
N SER A 86 -14.99 -31.10 7.55
CA SER A 86 -14.25 -32.29 7.10
C SER A 86 -12.73 -32.10 7.15
N ASP A 87 -12.25 -30.93 6.76
CA ASP A 87 -10.82 -30.62 6.75
C ASP A 87 -10.28 -30.38 8.17
N SER A 88 -11.09 -29.80 9.06
CA SER A 88 -10.73 -29.63 10.49
C SER A 88 -10.43 -30.97 11.17
N VAL A 89 -11.13 -32.04 10.79
CA VAL A 89 -10.87 -33.39 11.33
C VAL A 89 -9.52 -33.96 10.84
N LYS A 90 -9.07 -33.54 9.64
CA LYS A 90 -7.84 -34.07 9.02
C LYS A 90 -6.59 -33.27 9.39
N SER A 91 -6.71 -31.95 9.43
CA SER A 91 -5.58 -31.01 9.54
C SER A 91 -5.82 -29.84 10.49
N GLY A 92 -6.92 -29.82 11.25
CA GLY A 92 -7.24 -28.74 12.16
C GLY A 92 -6.29 -28.67 13.37
N THR A 93 -5.97 -27.46 13.80
CA THR A 93 -5.07 -27.16 14.93
C THR A 93 -5.81 -26.90 16.24
N THR A 94 -7.14 -26.83 16.23
CA THR A 94 -8.00 -26.36 17.35
C THR A 94 -8.39 -27.44 18.37
N GLY A 95 -7.92 -28.67 18.21
CA GLY A 95 -8.22 -29.82 19.10
C GLY A 95 -9.47 -30.61 18.69
N ALA A 96 -9.63 -31.81 19.30
CA ALA A 96 -10.71 -32.73 18.93
C ALA A 96 -12.10 -32.13 19.21
N GLY A 97 -12.93 -32.06 18.18
CA GLY A 97 -14.34 -31.67 18.28
C GLY A 97 -14.64 -30.17 18.04
N LYS A 98 -13.63 -29.31 17.86
CA LYS A 98 -13.81 -27.90 17.47
C LYS A 98 -13.54 -27.73 15.96
N VAL A 99 -14.34 -26.90 15.30
CA VAL A 99 -14.13 -26.55 13.88
C VAL A 99 -13.01 -25.52 13.80
N ASP A 100 -12.01 -25.79 12.96
CA ASP A 100 -10.93 -24.84 12.70
C ASP A 100 -11.37 -23.80 11.68
N LEU A 101 -11.85 -22.66 12.18
CA LEU A 101 -12.34 -21.58 11.33
C LEU A 101 -11.23 -20.82 10.57
N ALA A 102 -9.96 -21.00 10.94
CA ALA A 102 -8.84 -20.45 10.20
C ALA A 102 -8.77 -21.01 8.76
N LEU A 103 -9.17 -22.27 8.58
CA LEU A 103 -9.23 -22.92 7.26
C LEU A 103 -10.20 -22.24 6.27
N LEU A 104 -11.12 -21.41 6.74
CA LEU A 104 -11.97 -20.58 5.88
C LEU A 104 -11.21 -19.44 5.20
N VAL A 105 -10.12 -19.02 5.82
CA VAL A 105 -9.38 -17.80 5.44
C VAL A 105 -8.13 -18.15 4.62
N ASP A 106 -7.45 -19.23 4.94
CA ASP A 106 -6.21 -19.66 4.30
C ASP A 106 -6.44 -20.04 2.83
N GLY A 107 -6.07 -19.13 1.93
CA GLY A 107 -6.36 -19.26 0.49
C GLY A 107 -5.29 -19.97 -0.31
N LEU A 108 -4.01 -19.72 -0.01
CA LEU A 108 -2.87 -20.28 -0.74
C LEU A 108 -2.45 -21.62 -0.15
N GLN A 109 -2.02 -22.55 -1.03
CA GLN A 109 -1.49 -23.83 -0.58
C GLN A 109 -0.28 -23.64 0.35
N ALA A 110 0.61 -22.69 0.04
CA ALA A 110 1.77 -22.37 0.87
C ALA A 110 1.39 -21.82 2.26
N GLU A 111 0.31 -21.07 2.38
CA GLU A 111 -0.22 -20.57 3.65
C GLU A 111 -0.74 -21.71 4.51
N ARG A 112 -1.47 -22.65 3.90
CA ARG A 112 -1.98 -23.86 4.59
C ARG A 112 -0.86 -24.78 5.06
N GLU A 113 0.20 -24.95 4.25
CA GLU A 113 1.35 -25.79 4.58
C GLU A 113 2.22 -25.19 5.71
N GLN A 114 2.35 -23.85 5.75
CA GLN A 114 3.18 -23.13 6.71
C GLN A 114 2.40 -22.62 7.92
N GLY A 115 1.06 -22.55 7.84
CA GLY A 115 0.20 -22.00 8.88
C GLY A 115 0.37 -20.50 9.11
N ILE A 116 0.82 -19.74 8.09
CA ILE A 116 1.03 -18.29 8.16
C ILE A 116 0.41 -17.60 6.96
N THR A 117 -0.10 -16.38 7.14
CA THR A 117 -0.50 -15.48 6.05
C THR A 117 0.75 -14.93 5.37
N ILE A 118 0.84 -15.03 4.06
CA ILE A 118 1.98 -14.56 3.24
C ILE A 118 1.62 -13.29 2.49
N ASP A 119 0.49 -13.28 1.81
CA ASP A 119 0.01 -12.15 1.00
C ASP A 119 -1.24 -11.52 1.61
N VAL A 120 -1.63 -10.34 1.12
CA VAL A 120 -2.86 -9.67 1.58
C VAL A 120 -4.06 -10.34 0.94
N ALA A 121 -4.92 -10.91 1.75
CA ALA A 121 -6.19 -11.49 1.31
C ALA A 121 -7.36 -10.57 1.68
N TYR A 122 -8.22 -10.26 0.71
CA TYR A 122 -9.41 -9.47 0.95
C TYR A 122 -10.64 -10.36 1.11
N ARG A 123 -11.40 -10.13 2.19
CA ARG A 123 -12.67 -10.80 2.48
C ARG A 123 -13.77 -9.78 2.60
N TYR A 124 -14.96 -10.17 2.14
CA TYR A 124 -16.12 -9.30 2.06
C TYR A 124 -17.26 -9.90 2.85
N PHE A 125 -17.89 -9.10 3.69
CA PHE A 125 -19.14 -9.46 4.31
C PHE A 125 -20.00 -8.22 4.58
N SER A 126 -21.26 -8.41 4.93
CA SER A 126 -22.14 -7.31 5.28
C SER A 126 -23.12 -7.73 6.38
N THR A 127 -23.43 -6.80 7.27
CA THR A 127 -24.52 -6.93 8.21
C THR A 127 -25.76 -6.16 7.70
N THR A 128 -26.79 -6.10 8.49
CA THR A 128 -27.95 -5.24 8.17
C THR A 128 -27.58 -3.77 8.13
N SER A 129 -26.56 -3.36 8.90
CA SER A 129 -26.18 -1.96 9.12
C SER A 129 -25.08 -1.49 8.17
N ARG A 130 -24.06 -2.34 7.88
CA ARG A 130 -22.81 -1.91 7.23
C ARG A 130 -22.23 -2.99 6.32
N LYS A 131 -21.45 -2.57 5.31
CA LYS A 131 -20.60 -3.44 4.47
C LYS A 131 -19.17 -3.41 5.01
N PHE A 132 -18.46 -4.52 4.88
CA PHE A 132 -17.10 -4.67 5.37
C PHE A 132 -16.18 -5.27 4.33
N ILE A 133 -14.96 -4.73 4.26
CA ILE A 133 -13.84 -5.35 3.58
C ILE A 133 -12.76 -5.58 4.62
N ILE A 134 -12.37 -6.85 4.81
CA ILE A 134 -11.27 -7.25 5.67
C ILE A 134 -10.03 -7.38 4.80
N ALA A 135 -8.95 -6.70 5.15
CA ALA A 135 -7.62 -6.98 4.64
C ALA A 135 -6.89 -7.86 5.66
N ASP A 136 -6.79 -9.16 5.39
CA ASP A 136 -5.98 -10.06 6.21
C ASP A 136 -4.51 -9.86 5.85
N THR A 137 -3.70 -9.47 6.84
CA THR A 137 -2.31 -9.10 6.62
C THR A 137 -1.35 -10.02 7.35
N PRO A 138 -0.16 -10.29 6.75
CA PRO A 138 0.85 -11.13 7.40
C PRO A 138 1.31 -10.56 8.74
N GLY A 139 1.56 -11.45 9.71
CA GLY A 139 2.10 -11.10 11.02
C GLY A 139 3.64 -11.09 11.08
N HIS A 140 4.32 -11.71 10.12
CA HIS A 140 5.78 -11.86 10.13
C HIS A 140 6.48 -10.61 9.58
N GLU A 141 7.60 -10.20 10.19
CA GLU A 141 8.35 -8.98 9.83
C GLU A 141 8.82 -8.94 8.38
N GLN A 142 9.13 -10.09 7.78
CA GLN A 142 9.57 -10.20 6.37
C GLN A 142 8.48 -9.73 5.39
N TYR A 143 7.22 -9.71 5.81
CA TYR A 143 6.08 -9.32 5.00
C TYR A 143 5.53 -7.92 5.35
N THR A 144 6.32 -7.07 6.01
CA THR A 144 5.92 -5.69 6.39
C THR A 144 5.39 -4.89 5.18
N ARG A 145 5.97 -5.08 3.99
CA ARG A 145 5.49 -4.46 2.74
C ARG A 145 4.04 -4.84 2.41
N ASN A 146 3.65 -6.10 2.63
CA ASN A 146 2.30 -6.59 2.36
C ASN A 146 1.32 -6.00 3.38
N MET A 147 1.72 -5.93 4.66
CA MET A 147 0.96 -5.25 5.71
C MET A 147 0.75 -3.77 5.36
N ALA A 148 1.80 -3.04 4.95
CA ALA A 148 1.69 -1.65 4.53
C ALA A 148 0.76 -1.47 3.32
N THR A 149 0.79 -2.41 2.37
CA THR A 149 -0.12 -2.40 1.20
C THR A 149 -1.59 -2.57 1.63
N GLY A 150 -1.89 -3.54 2.50
CA GLY A 150 -3.23 -3.75 3.04
C GLY A 150 -3.72 -2.54 3.85
N ALA A 151 -2.88 -2.03 4.73
CA ALA A 151 -3.19 -0.91 5.62
C ALA A 151 -3.46 0.40 4.86
N SER A 152 -2.81 0.63 3.71
CA SER A 152 -2.95 1.88 2.94
C SER A 152 -4.37 2.15 2.43
N THR A 153 -5.22 1.13 2.37
CA THR A 153 -6.60 1.22 1.89
C THR A 153 -7.64 1.09 3.00
N CYS A 154 -7.19 0.92 4.26
CA CYS A 154 -8.08 0.67 5.39
C CYS A 154 -8.35 1.94 6.21
N ASP A 155 -9.56 1.98 6.77
CA ASP A 155 -10.04 3.05 7.63
C ASP A 155 -9.79 2.74 9.11
N LEU A 156 -9.71 1.43 9.46
CA LEU A 156 -9.55 0.93 10.83
C LEU A 156 -8.55 -0.23 10.86
N ALA A 157 -7.79 -0.35 11.94
CA ALA A 157 -6.92 -1.50 12.18
C ALA A 157 -7.37 -2.29 13.42
N VAL A 158 -7.47 -3.61 13.27
CA VAL A 158 -7.66 -4.56 14.37
C VAL A 158 -6.29 -5.17 14.70
N ILE A 159 -5.76 -4.80 15.86
CA ILE A 159 -4.47 -5.27 16.34
C ILE A 159 -4.71 -6.35 17.38
N LEU A 160 -4.34 -7.60 17.02
CA LEU A 160 -4.48 -8.73 17.92
C LEU A 160 -3.28 -8.79 18.87
N ILE A 161 -3.57 -9.12 20.12
CA ILE A 161 -2.60 -9.38 21.17
C ILE A 161 -2.98 -10.69 21.86
N ASP A 162 -2.06 -11.65 21.90
CA ASP A 162 -2.24 -12.88 22.68
C ASP A 162 -2.14 -12.55 24.18
N ALA A 163 -3.21 -12.81 24.93
CA ALA A 163 -3.31 -12.51 26.35
C ALA A 163 -2.24 -13.17 27.23
N ARG A 164 -1.59 -14.25 26.75
CA ARG A 164 -0.50 -14.93 27.44
C ARG A 164 0.80 -14.13 27.43
N TYR A 165 1.04 -13.36 26.34
CA TYR A 165 2.32 -12.71 26.09
C TYR A 165 2.25 -11.17 26.21
N GLY A 166 1.06 -10.57 26.07
CA GLY A 166 0.88 -9.11 26.12
C GLY A 166 1.49 -8.39 24.93
N VAL A 167 1.83 -7.11 25.12
CA VAL A 167 2.36 -6.24 24.06
C VAL A 167 3.76 -6.67 23.66
N GLN A 168 3.93 -7.08 22.39
CA GLN A 168 5.18 -7.55 21.82
C GLN A 168 5.75 -6.56 20.78
N THR A 169 6.99 -6.79 20.34
CA THR A 169 7.66 -5.99 19.31
C THR A 169 6.83 -5.88 18.02
N GLN A 170 6.20 -6.97 17.57
CA GLN A 170 5.36 -6.95 16.39
C GLN A 170 4.08 -6.13 16.60
N THR A 171 3.49 -6.17 17.80
CA THR A 171 2.36 -5.32 18.16
C THR A 171 2.72 -3.84 17.99
N LYS A 172 3.88 -3.43 18.52
CA LYS A 172 4.40 -2.06 18.42
C LYS A 172 4.64 -1.66 16.95
N ARG A 173 5.28 -2.54 16.17
CA ARG A 173 5.56 -2.33 14.75
C ARG A 173 4.27 -2.11 13.94
N HIS A 174 3.26 -2.96 14.14
CA HIS A 174 2.00 -2.85 13.42
C HIS A 174 1.23 -1.59 13.79
N SER A 175 1.23 -1.21 15.05
CA SER A 175 0.63 0.06 15.52
C SER A 175 1.32 1.26 14.90
N PHE A 176 2.67 1.25 14.85
CA PHE A 176 3.44 2.31 14.18
C PHE A 176 3.12 2.42 12.68
N ILE A 177 3.06 1.29 11.98
CA ILE A 177 2.72 1.30 10.54
C ILE A 177 1.29 1.79 10.32
N ALA A 178 0.33 1.40 11.16
CA ALA A 178 -1.04 1.90 11.10
C ALA A 178 -1.10 3.42 11.31
N SER A 179 -0.41 3.96 12.32
CA SER A 179 -0.24 5.40 12.56
C SER A 179 0.41 6.10 11.36
N LEU A 180 1.54 5.57 10.86
CA LEU A 180 2.26 6.12 9.70
C LEU A 180 1.37 6.23 8.46
N LEU A 181 0.49 5.25 8.23
CA LEU A 181 -0.46 5.22 7.13
C LEU A 181 -1.77 5.99 7.43
N GLY A 182 -1.80 6.72 8.54
CA GLY A 182 -2.88 7.62 8.90
C GLY A 182 -4.20 6.91 9.22
N ILE A 183 -4.14 5.67 9.74
CA ILE A 183 -5.30 4.99 10.31
C ILE A 183 -5.56 5.60 11.68
N LYS A 184 -6.76 6.15 11.89
CA LYS A 184 -7.11 6.85 13.13
C LYS A 184 -7.83 5.97 14.14
N HIS A 185 -8.51 4.91 13.67
CA HIS A 185 -9.34 4.00 14.46
C HIS A 185 -8.61 2.68 14.71
N ILE A 186 -8.44 2.33 15.97
CA ILE A 186 -7.76 1.09 16.37
C ILE A 186 -8.70 0.27 17.27
N ILE A 187 -8.87 -1.00 16.94
CA ILE A 187 -9.41 -2.01 17.85
C ILE A 187 -8.24 -2.89 18.31
N VAL A 188 -7.95 -2.82 19.59
CA VAL A 188 -7.00 -3.73 20.24
C VAL A 188 -7.76 -4.95 20.72
N ALA A 189 -7.62 -6.05 20.01
CA ALA A 189 -8.27 -7.32 20.32
C ALA A 189 -7.33 -8.17 21.22
N ILE A 190 -7.55 -8.12 22.53
CA ILE A 190 -6.82 -8.99 23.48
C ILE A 190 -7.45 -10.37 23.41
N ASN A 191 -6.82 -11.22 22.59
CA ASN A 191 -7.34 -12.53 22.21
C ASN A 191 -6.81 -13.65 23.10
N LYS A 192 -7.47 -14.81 23.03
CA LYS A 192 -7.17 -16.01 23.81
C LYS A 192 -7.37 -15.84 25.31
N MET A 193 -8.38 -15.05 25.68
CA MET A 193 -8.77 -14.89 27.09
C MET A 193 -9.19 -16.21 27.74
N ASP A 194 -9.68 -17.16 26.94
CA ASP A 194 -10.00 -18.53 27.36
C ASP A 194 -8.79 -19.27 27.94
N ILE A 195 -7.58 -19.03 27.44
CA ILE A 195 -6.36 -19.72 27.91
C ILE A 195 -5.89 -19.20 29.28
N ILE A 196 -6.26 -17.98 29.63
CA ILE A 196 -5.89 -17.35 30.90
C ILE A 196 -7.09 -17.26 31.87
N ASP A 197 -8.07 -18.14 31.71
CA ASP A 197 -9.27 -18.20 32.54
C ASP A 197 -10.01 -16.85 32.64
N TYR A 198 -10.08 -16.09 31.53
CA TYR A 198 -10.76 -14.80 31.41
C TYR A 198 -10.36 -13.76 32.47
N ASN A 199 -9.08 -13.75 32.84
CA ASN A 199 -8.52 -12.96 33.94
C ASN A 199 -8.57 -11.44 33.67
N GLU A 200 -9.37 -10.70 34.44
CA GLU A 200 -9.54 -9.24 34.34
C GLU A 200 -8.23 -8.48 34.61
N SER A 201 -7.44 -8.90 35.62
CA SER A 201 -6.19 -8.22 35.95
C SER A 201 -5.14 -8.32 34.84
N ALA A 202 -5.10 -9.44 34.12
CA ALA A 202 -4.24 -9.60 32.97
C ALA A 202 -4.67 -8.70 31.81
N TYR A 203 -5.97 -8.61 31.56
CA TYR A 203 -6.54 -7.69 30.57
C TYR A 203 -6.19 -6.23 30.87
N GLU A 204 -6.46 -5.75 32.11
CA GLU A 204 -6.18 -4.34 32.48
C GLU A 204 -4.69 -4.01 32.40
N LYS A 205 -3.81 -4.96 32.73
CA LYS A 205 -2.36 -4.78 32.57
C LYS A 205 -1.97 -4.60 31.09
N ILE A 206 -2.42 -5.52 30.21
CA ILE A 206 -2.08 -5.45 28.78
C ILE A 206 -2.63 -4.17 28.16
N LYS A 207 -3.85 -3.78 28.54
CA LYS A 207 -4.46 -2.53 28.09
C LYS A 207 -3.64 -1.31 28.52
N ALA A 208 -3.18 -1.26 29.77
CA ALA A 208 -2.33 -0.17 30.28
C ALA A 208 -0.99 -0.12 29.53
N ASP A 209 -0.31 -1.26 29.38
CA ASP A 209 0.97 -1.37 28.66
C ASP A 209 0.84 -0.93 27.19
N TYR A 210 -0.30 -1.21 26.55
CA TYR A 210 -0.55 -0.79 25.16
C TYR A 210 -0.85 0.70 25.08
N LEU A 211 -1.70 1.24 25.95
CA LEU A 211 -2.04 2.67 25.95
C LEU A 211 -0.84 3.56 26.24
N ASP A 212 0.04 3.16 27.16
CA ASP A 212 1.32 3.84 27.44
C ASP A 212 2.21 3.90 26.18
N PHE A 213 2.31 2.79 25.46
CA PHE A 213 3.11 2.75 24.23
C PHE A 213 2.58 3.68 23.13
N ILE A 214 1.26 3.76 22.93
CA ILE A 214 0.68 4.52 21.82
C ILE A 214 0.61 6.02 22.07
N GLU A 215 0.86 6.52 23.30
CA GLU A 215 0.97 7.96 23.59
C GLU A 215 2.06 8.63 22.74
N ASP A 216 3.10 7.87 22.33
CA ASP A 216 4.19 8.34 21.47
C ASP A 216 3.85 8.28 19.97
N LEU A 217 2.66 7.80 19.57
CA LEU A 217 2.24 7.68 18.18
C LEU A 217 1.25 8.77 17.77
N ASP A 218 1.59 9.49 16.69
CA ASP A 218 0.73 10.54 16.15
C ASP A 218 -0.52 9.97 15.44
N GLY A 219 -1.62 10.70 15.53
CA GLY A 219 -2.80 10.49 14.67
C GLY A 219 -3.76 9.38 15.08
N LEU A 220 -3.51 8.66 16.18
CA LEU A 220 -4.42 7.67 16.72
C LEU A 220 -5.42 8.34 17.68
N ASN A 221 -6.68 8.46 17.27
CA ASN A 221 -7.65 9.26 18.01
C ASN A 221 -8.77 8.43 18.65
N ASP A 222 -9.08 7.25 18.11
CA ASP A 222 -10.19 6.41 18.55
C ASP A 222 -9.71 4.98 18.77
N ILE A 223 -9.59 4.59 20.04
CA ILE A 223 -8.98 3.33 20.44
C ILE A 223 -9.93 2.54 21.31
N HIS A 224 -10.29 1.36 20.85
CA HIS A 224 -11.15 0.42 21.55
C HIS A 224 -10.36 -0.81 21.96
N VAL A 225 -10.30 -1.12 23.26
CA VAL A 225 -9.63 -2.32 23.77
C VAL A 225 -10.68 -3.35 24.16
N ILE A 226 -10.67 -4.51 23.49
CA ILE A 226 -11.71 -5.53 23.62
C ILE A 226 -11.07 -6.87 24.02
N PRO A 227 -11.41 -7.44 25.20
CA PRO A 227 -11.03 -8.78 25.55
C PRO A 227 -11.92 -9.79 24.82
N LEU A 228 -11.32 -10.78 24.16
CA LEU A 228 -12.10 -11.76 23.39
C LEU A 228 -11.45 -13.15 23.35
N SER A 229 -12.23 -14.14 22.98
CA SER A 229 -11.77 -15.45 22.51
C SER A 229 -12.27 -15.65 21.08
N ALA A 230 -11.37 -15.59 20.11
CA ALA A 230 -11.70 -15.87 18.71
C ALA A 230 -12.12 -17.34 18.51
N LEU A 231 -11.57 -18.24 19.33
CA LEU A 231 -11.87 -19.67 19.26
C LEU A 231 -13.29 -19.99 19.76
N ASP A 232 -13.69 -19.42 20.90
CA ASP A 232 -14.97 -19.70 21.54
C ASP A 232 -16.07 -18.68 21.15
N GLY A 233 -15.68 -17.52 20.59
CA GLY A 233 -16.60 -16.48 20.11
C GLY A 233 -16.93 -15.41 21.15
N ASP A 234 -16.30 -15.46 22.34
CA ASP A 234 -16.54 -14.50 23.41
C ASP A 234 -16.19 -13.07 22.97
N ASN A 235 -17.12 -12.14 23.10
CA ASN A 235 -17.04 -10.72 22.72
C ASN A 235 -16.68 -10.46 21.24
N VAL A 236 -16.78 -11.44 20.36
CA VAL A 236 -16.60 -11.26 18.93
C VAL A 236 -17.87 -10.67 18.32
N VAL A 237 -18.95 -11.42 18.25
CA VAL A 237 -20.28 -10.95 17.80
C VAL A 237 -21.21 -10.78 18.99
N ASN A 238 -21.26 -11.78 19.88
CA ASN A 238 -22.08 -11.78 21.07
C ASN A 238 -21.26 -11.45 22.31
N LYS A 239 -21.91 -10.84 23.32
CA LYS A 239 -21.26 -10.62 24.62
C LYS A 239 -20.92 -11.93 25.29
N SER A 240 -19.76 -11.97 25.93
CA SER A 240 -19.29 -13.12 26.70
C SER A 240 -20.04 -13.24 28.03
N GLU A 241 -20.43 -14.45 28.38
CA GLU A 241 -20.90 -14.80 29.73
C GLU A 241 -19.73 -15.06 30.69
N ASN A 242 -18.54 -15.37 30.13
CA ASN A 242 -17.32 -15.67 30.89
C ASN A 242 -16.60 -14.40 31.38
N MET A 243 -16.92 -13.23 30.79
CA MET A 243 -16.31 -11.94 31.14
C MET A 243 -17.38 -10.92 31.61
N PRO A 244 -18.12 -11.18 32.70
CA PRO A 244 -19.17 -10.28 33.18
C PRO A 244 -18.64 -8.92 33.65
N TRP A 245 -17.34 -8.82 33.94
CA TRP A 245 -16.64 -7.58 34.28
C TRP A 245 -16.44 -6.64 33.09
N TYR A 246 -16.50 -7.16 31.85
CA TYR A 246 -16.38 -6.32 30.66
C TYR A 246 -17.74 -5.75 30.23
N SER A 247 -17.92 -4.46 30.43
CA SER A 247 -19.17 -3.75 30.08
C SER A 247 -19.18 -3.11 28.70
N GLY A 248 -18.03 -3.16 27.97
CA GLY A 248 -17.86 -2.52 26.68
C GLY A 248 -18.67 -3.18 25.54
N LYS A 249 -18.48 -2.64 24.33
CA LYS A 249 -19.05 -3.18 23.09
C LYS A 249 -18.31 -4.44 22.66
N THR A 250 -19.00 -5.35 21.98
CA THR A 250 -18.34 -6.46 21.27
C THR A 250 -17.57 -5.94 20.06
N MET A 251 -16.71 -6.76 19.48
CA MET A 251 -15.98 -6.39 18.26
C MET A 251 -16.92 -6.02 17.12
N MET A 252 -17.96 -6.82 16.86
CA MET A 252 -18.93 -6.53 15.80
C MET A 252 -19.68 -5.23 16.08
N GLN A 253 -20.14 -5.00 17.32
CA GLN A 253 -20.82 -3.76 17.67
C GLN A 253 -19.91 -2.54 17.47
N THR A 254 -18.62 -2.65 17.77
CA THR A 254 -17.64 -1.58 17.53
C THR A 254 -17.47 -1.34 16.03
N LEU A 255 -17.27 -2.39 15.22
CA LEU A 255 -17.15 -2.29 13.77
C LEU A 255 -18.40 -1.68 13.10
N GLU A 256 -19.61 -1.95 13.62
CA GLU A 256 -20.85 -1.37 13.10
C GLU A 256 -21.06 0.10 13.47
N THR A 257 -20.46 0.56 14.57
CA THR A 257 -20.76 1.88 15.15
C THR A 257 -19.61 2.88 15.08
N VAL A 258 -18.39 2.46 14.68
CA VAL A 258 -17.27 3.39 14.49
C VAL A 258 -17.58 4.34 13.33
N GLU A 259 -17.39 5.65 13.57
CA GLU A 259 -17.66 6.69 12.57
C GLU A 259 -16.37 7.05 11.84
N VAL A 260 -16.22 6.61 10.59
CA VAL A 260 -15.05 6.88 9.74
C VAL A 260 -15.30 8.01 8.73
N SER A 261 -16.57 8.35 8.48
CA SER A 261 -16.96 9.40 7.52
C SER A 261 -16.47 10.81 7.92
N GLY A 262 -16.24 11.05 9.21
CA GLY A 262 -15.67 12.30 9.73
C GLY A 262 -14.16 12.48 9.47
N ASP A 263 -13.50 11.46 8.95
CA ASP A 263 -12.05 11.47 8.69
C ASP A 263 -11.68 12.13 7.36
N ASP A 264 -12.64 12.25 6.46
CA ASP A 264 -12.44 12.87 5.16
C ASP A 264 -12.18 14.38 5.29
N ASN A 265 -11.22 14.86 4.50
CA ASN A 265 -10.96 16.28 4.40
C ASN A 265 -11.98 16.92 3.44
N PHE A 266 -13.00 17.59 3.95
CA PHE A 266 -14.02 18.31 3.18
C PHE A 266 -13.65 19.76 2.86
N LEU A 267 -12.50 20.26 3.34
CA LEU A 267 -12.09 21.66 3.17
C LEU A 267 -11.23 21.89 1.94
N ASP A 268 -10.30 20.98 1.67
CA ASP A 268 -9.28 21.15 0.64
C ASP A 268 -9.72 20.46 -0.65
N ALA A 269 -10.37 21.18 -1.55
CA ALA A 269 -10.88 20.60 -2.79
C ALA A 269 -9.74 20.20 -3.75
N ARG A 270 -9.61 18.88 -4.01
CA ARG A 270 -8.58 18.25 -4.84
C ARG A 270 -9.20 17.24 -5.79
N PHE A 271 -9.04 17.49 -7.09
CA PHE A 271 -9.54 16.62 -8.15
C PHE A 271 -8.42 16.24 -9.13
N PRO A 272 -7.69 15.15 -8.89
CA PRO A 272 -6.70 14.63 -9.82
C PRO A 272 -7.36 14.13 -11.11
N VAL A 273 -6.96 14.69 -12.25
CA VAL A 273 -7.53 14.33 -13.56
C VAL A 273 -6.98 12.99 -14.01
N GLN A 274 -7.86 12.01 -14.18
CA GLN A 274 -7.55 10.66 -14.63
C GLN A 274 -7.69 10.50 -16.14
N TYR A 275 -8.68 11.16 -16.72
CA TYR A 275 -8.99 11.07 -18.15
C TYR A 275 -9.66 12.35 -18.64
N VAL A 276 -9.36 12.73 -19.89
CA VAL A 276 -10.04 13.84 -20.57
C VAL A 276 -11.00 13.25 -21.61
N ASN A 277 -12.29 13.41 -21.38
CA ASN A 277 -13.34 12.92 -22.26
C ASN A 277 -13.76 14.01 -23.27
N ARG A 278 -13.56 13.76 -24.56
CA ARG A 278 -13.96 14.65 -25.63
C ARG A 278 -14.63 13.85 -26.76
N PRO A 279 -15.87 13.40 -26.56
CA PRO A 279 -16.58 12.56 -27.54
C PRO A 279 -16.97 13.35 -28.82
N ASN A 280 -17.09 14.68 -28.74
CA ASN A 280 -17.41 15.58 -29.84
C ASN A 280 -16.79 16.97 -29.59
N LEU A 281 -17.04 17.94 -30.47
CA LEU A 281 -16.47 19.29 -30.39
C LEU A 281 -17.12 20.13 -29.29
N ASP A 282 -18.36 19.82 -28.89
CA ASP A 282 -19.15 20.62 -27.95
C ASP A 282 -19.00 20.18 -26.48
N PHE A 283 -18.36 19.03 -26.26
CA PHE A 283 -18.15 18.48 -24.90
C PHE A 283 -16.68 18.22 -24.62
N ARG A 284 -16.19 18.82 -23.53
CA ARG A 284 -14.89 18.51 -22.94
C ARG A 284 -15.05 18.33 -21.44
N GLY A 285 -14.92 17.09 -20.98
CA GLY A 285 -15.06 16.71 -19.58
C GLY A 285 -13.75 16.17 -19.00
N PHE A 286 -13.47 16.54 -17.78
CA PHE A 286 -12.32 16.06 -17.01
C PHE A 286 -12.83 15.03 -16.00
N CYS A 287 -12.47 13.77 -16.24
CA CYS A 287 -12.92 12.64 -15.42
C CYS A 287 -11.90 12.34 -14.32
N GLY A 288 -12.39 12.05 -13.12
CA GLY A 288 -11.56 11.70 -11.99
C GLY A 288 -12.38 11.32 -10.76
N THR A 289 -11.67 11.01 -9.68
CA THR A 289 -12.25 10.80 -8.36
C THR A 289 -11.85 11.98 -7.48
N ILE A 290 -12.80 12.54 -6.74
CA ILE A 290 -12.51 13.61 -5.79
C ILE A 290 -11.66 13.02 -4.66
N ALA A 291 -10.45 13.55 -4.52
CA ALA A 291 -9.51 13.10 -3.51
C ALA A 291 -9.77 13.74 -2.15
N SER A 292 -10.25 14.97 -2.13
CA SER A 292 -10.66 15.71 -0.93
C SER A 292 -11.49 16.94 -1.30
N GLY A 293 -12.13 17.55 -0.29
CA GLY A 293 -12.93 18.76 -0.40
C GLY A 293 -14.25 18.56 -1.13
N ILE A 294 -15.04 19.62 -1.14
CA ILE A 294 -16.32 19.67 -1.85
C ILE A 294 -16.18 20.60 -3.04
N PHE A 295 -16.69 20.19 -4.19
CA PHE A 295 -16.81 21.00 -5.39
C PHE A 295 -18.28 21.31 -5.67
N HIS A 296 -18.58 22.57 -5.94
CA HIS A 296 -19.91 23.03 -6.36
C HIS A 296 -19.88 23.52 -7.79
N LYS A 297 -21.00 23.42 -8.47
CA LYS A 297 -21.22 24.10 -9.74
C LYS A 297 -21.08 25.61 -9.54
N GLY A 298 -20.26 26.24 -10.37
CA GLY A 298 -19.94 27.67 -10.25
C GLY A 298 -18.67 27.98 -9.46
N ASP A 299 -18.02 27.02 -8.83
CA ASP A 299 -16.78 27.24 -8.11
C ASP A 299 -15.65 27.70 -9.03
N ALA A 300 -14.89 28.71 -8.57
CA ALA A 300 -13.65 29.12 -9.21
C ALA A 300 -12.55 28.10 -8.96
N VAL A 301 -11.97 27.56 -10.02
CA VAL A 301 -10.96 26.50 -9.97
C VAL A 301 -9.70 26.87 -10.72
N THR A 302 -8.61 26.28 -10.30
CA THR A 302 -7.29 26.40 -10.92
C THR A 302 -6.78 25.01 -11.31
N ALA A 303 -6.29 24.89 -12.54
CA ALA A 303 -5.61 23.69 -13.00
C ALA A 303 -4.11 23.80 -12.68
N LEU A 304 -3.58 22.83 -11.93
CA LEU A 304 -2.17 22.77 -11.54
C LEU A 304 -1.45 21.60 -12.23
N PRO A 305 -0.16 21.79 -12.60
CA PRO A 305 0.74 22.88 -12.24
C PRO A 305 0.67 24.11 -13.15
N SER A 306 -0.17 24.15 -14.19
CA SER A 306 -0.19 25.24 -15.19
C SER A 306 -0.64 26.61 -14.62
N GLY A 307 -1.40 26.63 -13.52
CA GLY A 307 -1.95 27.83 -12.90
C GLY A 307 -3.12 28.47 -13.66
N LYS A 308 -3.64 27.79 -14.71
CA LYS A 308 -4.78 28.32 -15.49
C LYS A 308 -6.08 28.22 -14.69
N THR A 309 -6.85 29.30 -14.68
CA THR A 309 -8.11 29.41 -13.92
C THR A 309 -9.33 29.25 -14.81
N SER A 310 -10.40 28.72 -14.25
CA SER A 310 -11.72 28.60 -14.87
C SER A 310 -12.80 28.51 -13.78
N THR A 311 -14.03 28.20 -14.21
CA THR A 311 -15.17 27.99 -13.30
C THR A 311 -15.81 26.65 -13.66
N ILE A 312 -16.29 25.90 -12.68
CA ILE A 312 -17.03 24.65 -12.91
C ILE A 312 -18.36 24.98 -13.58
N LYS A 313 -18.56 24.48 -14.80
CA LYS A 313 -19.79 24.63 -15.56
C LYS A 313 -20.83 23.60 -15.13
N SER A 314 -20.44 22.34 -15.03
CA SER A 314 -21.29 21.25 -14.54
C SER A 314 -20.45 20.12 -13.92
N ILE A 315 -21.09 19.37 -13.03
CA ILE A 315 -20.57 18.13 -12.42
C ILE A 315 -21.46 17.01 -12.94
N VAL A 316 -20.89 16.08 -13.69
CA VAL A 316 -21.64 15.06 -14.43
C VAL A 316 -21.32 13.67 -13.92
N THR A 317 -22.36 12.87 -13.68
CA THR A 317 -22.29 11.45 -13.37
C THR A 317 -23.06 10.64 -14.41
N PHE A 318 -23.10 9.32 -14.25
CA PHE A 318 -23.94 8.45 -15.08
C PHE A 318 -25.44 8.77 -14.95
N ASP A 319 -25.87 9.15 -13.74
CA ASP A 319 -27.28 9.42 -13.41
C ASP A 319 -27.72 10.86 -13.74
N GLY A 320 -26.78 11.72 -14.18
CA GLY A 320 -27.06 13.11 -14.55
C GLY A 320 -26.10 14.14 -13.96
N GLU A 321 -26.53 15.40 -13.95
CA GLU A 321 -25.78 16.51 -13.37
C GLU A 321 -26.05 16.64 -11.86
N LEU A 322 -24.99 16.99 -11.12
CA LEU A 322 -25.04 17.26 -9.69
C LEU A 322 -24.75 18.76 -9.43
N GLU A 323 -25.30 19.29 -8.35
CA GLU A 323 -24.95 20.64 -7.87
C GLU A 323 -23.66 20.65 -7.04
N GLU A 324 -23.37 19.54 -6.35
CA GLU A 324 -22.14 19.36 -5.56
C GLU A 324 -21.59 17.93 -5.69
N ALA A 325 -20.28 17.77 -5.43
CA ALA A 325 -19.64 16.47 -5.34
C ALA A 325 -18.50 16.50 -4.29
N TYR A 326 -18.29 15.36 -3.62
CA TYR A 326 -17.39 15.18 -2.47
C TYR A 326 -16.65 13.84 -2.54
N PRO A 327 -15.63 13.61 -1.71
CA PRO A 327 -14.91 12.35 -1.68
C PRO A 327 -15.80 11.17 -1.27
N PRO A 328 -15.63 9.99 -1.83
CA PRO A 328 -14.76 9.61 -2.95
C PRO A 328 -15.52 9.54 -4.29
N MET A 329 -16.41 10.47 -4.59
CA MET A 329 -17.24 10.43 -5.79
C MET A 329 -16.40 10.46 -7.07
N ALA A 330 -16.71 9.55 -8.00
CA ALA A 330 -16.15 9.55 -9.36
C ALA A 330 -17.06 10.40 -10.26
N VAL A 331 -16.54 11.51 -10.75
CA VAL A 331 -17.32 12.50 -11.52
C VAL A 331 -16.57 12.99 -12.75
N THR A 332 -17.30 13.65 -13.63
CA THR A 332 -16.75 14.41 -14.76
C THR A 332 -17.03 15.90 -14.54
N LEU A 333 -15.98 16.68 -14.39
CA LEU A 333 -16.09 18.14 -14.32
C LEU A 333 -16.03 18.74 -15.73
N THR A 334 -16.93 19.65 -16.07
CA THR A 334 -16.82 20.51 -17.24
C THR A 334 -16.52 21.93 -16.79
N LEU A 335 -15.77 22.67 -17.60
CA LEU A 335 -15.34 24.03 -17.28
C LEU A 335 -15.97 25.05 -18.24
N THR A 336 -16.14 26.27 -17.78
CA THR A 336 -16.73 27.35 -18.59
C THR A 336 -15.82 27.82 -19.71
N ASN A 337 -14.50 27.87 -19.46
CA ASN A 337 -13.49 28.22 -20.44
C ASN A 337 -12.70 26.98 -20.87
N GLU A 338 -12.36 26.88 -22.15
CA GLU A 338 -11.41 25.86 -22.60
C GLU A 338 -10.00 26.24 -22.15
N ILE A 339 -9.56 25.61 -21.06
CA ILE A 339 -8.18 25.65 -20.59
C ILE A 339 -7.51 24.31 -20.86
N ASP A 340 -6.20 24.33 -21.01
CA ASP A 340 -5.42 23.13 -21.23
C ASP A 340 -5.21 22.39 -19.92
N VAL A 341 -5.88 21.23 -19.80
CA VAL A 341 -5.81 20.32 -18.68
C VAL A 341 -5.66 18.89 -19.23
N SER A 342 -4.72 18.16 -18.71
CA SER A 342 -4.39 16.81 -19.13
C SER A 342 -4.46 15.82 -17.98
N ARG A 343 -4.42 14.52 -18.29
CA ARG A 343 -4.22 13.49 -17.27
C ARG A 343 -2.91 13.78 -16.51
N GLY A 344 -2.99 13.73 -15.19
CA GLY A 344 -1.86 14.04 -14.31
C GLY A 344 -1.87 15.45 -13.74
N ASP A 345 -2.72 16.34 -14.28
CA ASP A 345 -2.98 17.63 -13.66
C ASP A 345 -4.00 17.47 -12.53
N THR A 346 -4.06 18.46 -11.65
CA THR A 346 -5.03 18.49 -10.54
C THR A 346 -5.84 19.77 -10.62
N ILE A 347 -7.17 19.64 -10.63
CA ILE A 347 -8.09 20.79 -10.51
C ILE A 347 -8.33 21.03 -9.02
N VAL A 348 -8.14 22.28 -8.58
CA VAL A 348 -8.26 22.67 -7.16
C VAL A 348 -9.12 23.94 -7.03
N ASN A 349 -9.65 24.18 -5.83
CA ASN A 349 -10.30 25.46 -5.54
C ASN A 349 -9.25 26.59 -5.60
N SER A 350 -9.56 27.69 -6.31
CA SER A 350 -8.62 28.79 -6.53
C SER A 350 -8.19 29.52 -5.25
N ASN A 351 -8.98 29.44 -4.19
CA ASN A 351 -8.68 30.07 -2.89
C ASN A 351 -7.92 29.15 -1.92
N ASN A 352 -7.71 27.88 -2.29
CA ASN A 352 -7.05 26.89 -1.44
C ASN A 352 -6.12 26.01 -2.27
N MET A 353 -4.89 26.49 -2.45
CA MET A 353 -3.88 25.84 -3.30
C MET A 353 -3.06 24.82 -2.52
N PRO A 354 -2.81 23.63 -3.08
CA PRO A 354 -1.79 22.70 -2.59
C PRO A 354 -0.39 23.19 -2.90
N SER A 355 0.60 22.47 -2.41
CA SER A 355 2.00 22.70 -2.77
C SER A 355 2.29 22.29 -4.21
N VAL A 356 3.16 23.04 -4.89
CA VAL A 356 3.71 22.70 -6.21
C VAL A 356 5.22 22.86 -6.16
N ALA A 357 5.94 21.75 -6.21
CA ALA A 357 7.40 21.76 -6.13
C ALA A 357 8.02 20.55 -6.84
N ASP A 358 9.32 20.63 -7.10
CA ASP A 358 10.15 19.57 -7.66
C ASP A 358 11.02 18.89 -6.58
N LYS A 359 10.92 19.32 -5.32
CA LYS A 359 11.63 18.76 -4.17
C LYS A 359 10.73 18.77 -2.95
N PHE A 360 10.65 17.64 -2.25
CA PHE A 360 9.80 17.49 -1.06
C PHE A 360 10.36 16.40 -0.14
N ASP A 361 9.99 16.46 1.15
CA ASP A 361 10.35 15.46 2.14
C ASP A 361 9.22 14.45 2.31
N ALA A 362 9.56 13.18 2.46
CA ALA A 362 8.61 12.09 2.61
C ALA A 362 9.16 10.97 3.48
N LYS A 363 8.29 10.35 4.27
CA LYS A 363 8.57 9.06 4.90
C LYS A 363 8.40 7.97 3.86
N ILE A 364 9.45 7.17 3.63
CA ILE A 364 9.47 6.12 2.60
C ILE A 364 9.56 4.77 3.28
N VAL A 365 8.68 3.84 2.87
CA VAL A 365 8.75 2.40 3.18
C VAL A 365 9.44 1.73 2.01
N TRP A 366 10.59 1.11 2.23
CA TRP A 366 11.32 0.40 1.19
C TRP A 366 10.87 -1.05 1.07
N MET A 367 10.58 -1.53 -0.15
CA MET A 367 9.81 -2.77 -0.37
C MET A 367 10.56 -3.85 -1.16
N THR A 368 11.84 -3.66 -1.47
CA THR A 368 12.63 -4.62 -2.25
C THR A 368 13.95 -4.97 -1.56
N GLU A 369 14.50 -6.15 -1.89
CA GLU A 369 15.75 -6.66 -1.32
C GLU A 369 16.97 -5.81 -1.67
N LYS A 370 16.97 -5.16 -2.86
CA LYS A 370 18.01 -4.21 -3.20
C LYS A 370 17.83 -2.95 -2.38
N ALA A 371 18.87 -2.55 -1.66
CA ALA A 371 18.84 -1.35 -0.84
C ALA A 371 18.53 -0.09 -1.66
N LEU A 372 17.78 0.85 -1.05
CA LEU A 372 17.65 2.20 -1.56
C LEU A 372 18.96 2.95 -1.33
N VAL A 373 19.58 3.39 -2.40
CA VAL A 373 20.74 4.26 -2.37
C VAL A 373 20.38 5.60 -2.99
N PRO A 374 20.68 6.74 -2.33
CA PRO A 374 20.41 8.06 -2.86
C PRO A 374 21.02 8.28 -4.26
N GLY A 375 20.34 9.09 -5.08
CA GLY A 375 20.80 9.49 -6.42
C GLY A 375 20.30 8.60 -7.57
N LYS A 376 19.95 7.33 -7.33
CA LYS A 376 19.40 6.45 -8.37
C LYS A 376 18.08 6.99 -8.90
N GLN A 377 17.89 6.88 -10.23
CA GLN A 377 16.69 7.35 -10.91
C GLN A 377 15.57 6.32 -10.92
N TYR A 378 14.39 6.76 -10.51
CA TYR A 378 13.15 5.99 -10.47
C TYR A 378 12.04 6.70 -11.24
N ILE A 379 10.90 6.04 -11.41
CA ILE A 379 9.63 6.68 -11.73
C ILE A 379 8.90 6.92 -10.40
N ILE A 380 8.57 8.18 -10.14
CA ILE A 380 7.76 8.59 -8.98
C ILE A 380 6.34 8.81 -9.50
N LYS A 381 5.39 8.04 -8.98
CA LYS A 381 3.99 8.11 -9.40
C LYS A 381 3.12 8.62 -8.25
N LEU A 382 2.61 9.84 -8.42
CA LEU A 382 1.64 10.47 -7.51
C LEU A 382 0.26 10.44 -8.17
N THR A 383 -0.75 9.94 -7.51
CA THR A 383 -2.13 9.89 -8.05
C THR A 383 -2.15 9.49 -9.54
N THR A 384 -2.37 10.46 -10.43
CA THR A 384 -2.47 10.27 -11.88
C THR A 384 -1.22 10.70 -12.66
N ARG A 385 -0.24 11.34 -11.99
CA ARG A 385 0.99 11.87 -12.58
C ARG A 385 2.18 10.96 -12.34
N SER A 386 2.97 10.72 -13.37
CA SER A 386 4.24 9.99 -13.28
C SER A 386 5.37 10.88 -13.77
N VAL A 387 6.42 11.00 -12.98
CA VAL A 387 7.61 11.81 -13.28
C VAL A 387 8.87 11.00 -12.97
N SER A 388 9.97 11.31 -13.65
CA SER A 388 11.29 10.77 -13.26
C SER A 388 11.82 11.53 -12.06
N GLY A 389 12.44 10.83 -11.14
CA GLY A 389 12.99 11.45 -9.94
C GLY A 389 13.96 10.52 -9.23
N SER A 390 14.55 11.00 -8.16
CA SER A 390 15.45 10.24 -7.29
C SER A 390 15.21 10.58 -5.83
N ILE A 391 15.63 9.71 -4.96
CA ILE A 391 15.81 10.04 -3.55
C ILE A 391 17.11 10.80 -3.44
N ALA A 392 17.04 12.09 -3.13
CA ALA A 392 18.22 12.96 -3.08
C ALA A 392 19.09 12.67 -1.85
N SER A 393 18.46 12.46 -0.70
CA SER A 393 19.12 12.11 0.55
C SER A 393 18.20 11.34 1.49
N ILE A 394 18.79 10.56 2.39
CA ILE A 394 18.11 9.96 3.55
C ILE A 394 18.48 10.85 4.73
N GLN A 395 17.48 11.47 5.37
CA GLN A 395 17.73 12.32 6.54
C GLN A 395 18.00 11.45 7.76
N HIS A 396 17.16 10.43 7.99
CA HIS A 396 17.34 9.40 9.01
C HIS A 396 16.46 8.19 8.72
N ARG A 397 16.84 7.05 9.25
CA ARG A 397 16.03 5.85 9.32
C ARG A 397 15.25 5.85 10.64
N ILE A 398 14.02 5.35 10.60
CA ILE A 398 13.13 5.18 11.76
C ILE A 398 13.16 3.70 12.16
N ASP A 399 13.58 3.40 13.38
CA ASP A 399 13.46 2.06 13.94
C ASP A 399 12.00 1.82 14.36
N VAL A 400 11.33 0.92 13.68
CA VAL A 400 9.89 0.63 13.89
C VAL A 400 9.59 -0.03 15.24
N ASN A 401 10.59 -0.52 15.96
CA ASN A 401 10.44 -1.17 17.26
C ASN A 401 10.62 -0.21 18.44
N THR A 402 11.53 0.74 18.27
CA THR A 402 11.91 1.69 19.33
C THR A 402 11.48 3.11 19.04
N LEU A 403 11.00 3.41 17.83
CA LEU A 403 10.65 4.73 17.29
C LEU A 403 11.83 5.71 17.23
N LEU A 404 13.05 5.23 17.49
CA LEU A 404 14.25 6.05 17.46
C LEU A 404 14.70 6.34 16.02
N HIS A 405 15.29 7.50 15.84
CA HIS A 405 15.89 7.93 14.59
C HIS A 405 17.38 7.57 14.57
N HIS A 406 17.83 6.99 13.48
CA HIS A 406 19.22 6.61 13.27
C HIS A 406 19.74 7.20 11.96
N ASP A 407 20.98 7.64 11.95
CA ASP A 407 21.66 8.02 10.71
C ASP A 407 21.74 6.82 9.78
N ALA A 408 21.44 7.03 8.51
CA ALA A 408 21.46 5.98 7.49
C ALA A 408 21.88 6.54 6.14
N THR A 409 22.70 5.78 5.42
CA THR A 409 23.12 6.09 4.05
C THR A 409 22.33 5.30 3.00
N GLU A 410 21.60 4.28 3.44
CA GLU A 410 20.76 3.41 2.62
C GLU A 410 19.55 2.92 3.43
N LEU A 411 18.50 2.43 2.76
CA LEU A 411 17.39 1.71 3.40
C LEU A 411 17.32 0.30 2.84
N GLN A 412 17.30 -0.67 3.75
CA GLN A 412 17.10 -2.09 3.45
C GLN A 412 15.62 -2.45 3.30
N LEU A 413 15.33 -3.67 2.83
CA LEU A 413 13.97 -4.19 2.76
C LEU A 413 13.22 -4.00 4.08
N ASN A 414 12.00 -3.48 4.00
CA ASN A 414 11.09 -3.20 5.12
C ASN A 414 11.54 -2.06 6.07
N GLU A 415 12.62 -1.37 5.76
CA GLU A 415 13.02 -0.19 6.52
C GLU A 415 12.21 1.03 6.12
N ILE A 416 12.06 1.94 7.07
CA ILE A 416 11.34 3.20 6.92
C ILE A 416 12.31 4.35 7.21
N GLY A 417 12.34 5.35 6.32
CA GLY A 417 13.19 6.51 6.51
C GLY A 417 12.52 7.81 6.08
N LEU A 418 12.90 8.91 6.71
CA LEU A 418 12.59 10.24 6.22
C LEU A 418 13.62 10.61 5.16
N CYS A 419 13.14 10.88 3.96
CA CYS A 419 13.97 11.11 2.79
C CYS A 419 13.56 12.38 2.06
N THR A 420 14.53 13.01 1.42
CA THR A 420 14.28 14.09 0.47
C THR A 420 14.16 13.52 -0.93
N VAL A 421 13.03 13.77 -1.59
CA VAL A 421 12.73 13.34 -2.96
C VAL A 421 12.91 14.51 -3.90
N SER A 422 13.62 14.30 -5.02
CA SER A 422 13.76 15.27 -6.10
C SER A 422 13.21 14.71 -7.40
N VAL A 423 12.37 15.48 -8.09
CA VAL A 423 11.72 15.10 -9.34
C VAL A 423 12.08 16.07 -10.47
N ASN A 424 12.04 15.60 -11.71
CA ASN A 424 12.48 16.38 -12.87
C ASN A 424 11.42 17.37 -13.41
N ALA A 425 10.22 17.36 -12.83
CA ALA A 425 9.15 18.30 -13.16
C ALA A 425 8.29 18.56 -11.91
N PRO A 426 7.78 19.78 -11.71
CA PRO A 426 6.96 20.10 -10.56
C PRO A 426 5.74 19.16 -10.44
N VAL A 427 5.46 18.72 -9.22
CA VAL A 427 4.31 17.90 -8.87
C VAL A 427 3.42 18.65 -7.88
N VAL A 428 2.14 18.33 -7.92
CA VAL A 428 1.12 18.90 -7.04
C VAL A 428 0.92 17.93 -5.88
N PHE A 429 1.04 18.40 -4.65
CA PHE A 429 0.89 17.55 -3.47
C PHE A 429 0.40 18.32 -2.24
N ASP A 430 -0.19 17.60 -1.32
CA ASP A 430 -0.45 18.02 0.06
C ASP A 430 0.39 17.16 1.02
N ALA A 431 0.51 17.55 2.28
CA ALA A 431 1.04 16.64 3.30
C ALA A 431 0.09 15.43 3.45
N TYR A 432 0.65 14.24 3.58
CA TYR A 432 -0.12 12.98 3.70
C TYR A 432 -1.13 13.01 4.86
N THR A 433 -0.74 13.61 5.98
CA THR A 433 -1.60 13.79 7.16
C THR A 433 -2.81 14.69 6.89
N ARG A 434 -2.74 15.55 5.87
CA ARG A 434 -3.83 16.46 5.48
C ARG A 434 -4.73 15.83 4.41
N THR A 435 -4.13 15.20 3.40
CA THR A 435 -4.86 14.55 2.30
C THR A 435 -4.09 13.35 1.80
N LYS A 436 -4.50 12.13 2.19
CA LYS A 436 -3.85 10.87 1.78
C LYS A 436 -3.75 10.73 0.26
N GLY A 437 -4.84 11.09 -0.46
CA GLY A 437 -4.96 10.93 -1.90
C GLY A 437 -3.92 11.71 -2.71
N THR A 438 -3.56 12.94 -2.28
CA THR A 438 -2.56 13.79 -2.95
C THR A 438 -1.21 13.81 -2.25
N GLY A 439 -1.14 13.25 -1.03
CA GLY A 439 0.07 13.20 -0.20
C GLY A 439 0.84 11.89 -0.29
N SER A 440 0.45 10.96 -1.14
CA SER A 440 1.10 9.65 -1.29
C SER A 440 1.66 9.43 -2.69
N PHE A 441 2.71 8.61 -2.76
CA PHE A 441 3.30 8.20 -4.05
C PHE A 441 3.91 6.80 -3.95
N ILE A 442 4.13 6.20 -5.12
CA ILE A 442 4.91 4.97 -5.24
C ILE A 442 6.18 5.20 -6.04
N ILE A 443 7.21 4.45 -5.70
CA ILE A 443 8.51 4.44 -6.34
C ILE A 443 8.61 3.20 -7.22
N ILE A 444 8.86 3.39 -8.51
CA ILE A 444 8.91 2.30 -9.49
C ILE A 444 10.30 2.25 -10.11
N ASP A 445 10.91 1.08 -10.12
CA ASP A 445 12.18 0.86 -10.80
C ASP A 445 11.99 0.95 -12.33
N ARG A 446 12.83 1.76 -12.98
CA ARG A 446 12.68 2.09 -14.41
C ARG A 446 12.95 0.92 -15.36
N LEU A 447 13.74 -0.06 -14.93
CA LEU A 447 14.16 -1.19 -15.76
C LEU A 447 13.19 -2.37 -15.62
N THR A 448 12.83 -2.69 -14.38
CA THR A 448 11.99 -3.85 -14.07
C THR A 448 10.50 -3.54 -14.04
N ASN A 449 10.16 -2.25 -13.94
CA ASN A 449 8.80 -1.75 -13.77
C ASN A 449 8.11 -2.25 -12.47
N VAL A 450 8.91 -2.71 -11.49
CA VAL A 450 8.45 -3.19 -10.19
C VAL A 450 8.33 -1.99 -9.23
N THR A 451 7.28 -1.99 -8.41
CA THR A 451 7.17 -1.05 -7.28
C THR A 451 8.17 -1.43 -6.21
N VAL A 452 9.11 -0.53 -5.92
CA VAL A 452 10.22 -0.76 -4.97
C VAL A 452 10.05 0.00 -3.66
N GLY A 453 9.10 0.92 -3.58
CA GLY A 453 8.80 1.66 -2.35
C GLY A 453 7.51 2.44 -2.44
N ALA A 454 7.02 2.87 -1.29
CA ALA A 454 5.89 3.79 -1.15
C ALA A 454 6.27 4.94 -0.22
N GLY A 455 5.75 6.14 -0.50
CA GLY A 455 6.09 7.33 0.27
C GLY A 455 4.87 8.14 0.70
N MET A 456 4.95 8.70 1.90
CA MET A 456 4.01 9.62 2.50
C MET A 456 4.69 10.99 2.63
N ILE A 457 4.20 11.97 1.87
CA ILE A 457 4.78 13.31 1.80
C ILE A 457 4.56 14.03 3.14
N SER A 458 5.65 14.51 3.71
CA SER A 458 5.62 15.30 4.96
C SER A 458 5.43 16.80 4.69
N GLY A 459 5.96 17.31 3.57
CA GLY A 459 5.88 18.71 3.19
C GLY A 459 6.98 19.13 2.22
N HIS A 460 7.17 20.44 2.10
CA HIS A 460 8.30 20.98 1.35
C HIS A 460 9.63 20.54 1.97
N SER A 461 10.62 20.29 1.13
CA SER A 461 11.96 20.01 1.64
C SER A 461 12.55 21.22 2.35
N SER A 462 13.08 20.95 3.55
CA SER A 462 13.86 21.94 4.31
C SER A 462 15.29 22.09 3.80
N ASP A 463 15.75 21.15 2.96
CA ASP A 463 17.11 21.14 2.42
C ASP A 463 17.23 22.12 1.24
N THR A 464 17.64 23.33 1.55
CA THR A 464 17.87 24.43 0.58
C THR A 464 19.35 24.58 0.21
N GLU A 465 20.26 23.81 0.81
CA GLU A 465 21.69 23.91 0.51
C GLU A 465 22.00 23.31 -0.86
N LEU A 466 22.54 24.15 -1.74
CA LEU A 466 23.17 23.71 -2.98
C LEU A 466 24.50 23.03 -2.62
N ARG A 467 24.51 21.70 -2.58
CA ARG A 467 25.74 20.93 -2.45
C ARG A 467 26.38 20.73 -3.83
N ASP A 468 27.68 20.79 -3.89
CA ASP A 468 28.43 20.39 -5.07
C ASP A 468 28.16 18.90 -5.38
N VAL A 469 27.97 18.59 -6.67
CA VAL A 469 27.71 17.22 -7.10
C VAL A 469 29.04 16.44 -7.11
N SER A 470 29.16 15.47 -6.20
CA SER A 470 30.33 14.60 -6.12
C SER A 470 30.37 13.54 -7.22
N SER A 471 31.52 12.86 -7.39
CA SER A 471 31.63 11.67 -8.25
C SER A 471 30.67 10.55 -7.79
N ASP A 472 30.50 10.40 -6.47
CA ASP A 472 29.64 9.38 -5.89
C ASP A 472 28.17 9.67 -6.14
N ASP A 473 27.75 10.94 -6.07
CA ASP A 473 26.38 11.35 -6.45
C ASP A 473 26.08 11.03 -7.92
N ARG A 474 27.06 11.25 -8.80
CA ARG A 474 26.93 10.92 -10.23
C ARG A 474 26.85 9.42 -10.45
N ALA A 475 27.72 8.64 -9.80
CA ALA A 475 27.77 7.18 -9.92
C ALA A 475 26.48 6.53 -9.37
N ALA A 476 25.98 7.01 -8.24
CA ALA A 476 24.76 6.54 -7.63
C ALA A 476 23.54 6.65 -8.56
N ARG A 477 23.49 7.67 -9.44
CA ARG A 477 22.43 7.81 -10.46
C ARG A 477 22.28 6.57 -11.35
N TYR A 478 23.36 5.86 -11.57
CA TYR A 478 23.41 4.65 -12.41
C TYR A 478 23.43 3.37 -11.58
N GLY A 479 23.24 3.46 -10.26
CA GLY A 479 23.29 2.31 -9.34
C GLY A 479 24.65 1.61 -9.37
N GLN A 480 25.75 2.38 -9.39
CA GLN A 480 27.12 1.89 -9.52
C GLN A 480 28.10 2.68 -8.68
N LYS A 481 29.32 2.18 -8.57
CA LYS A 481 30.49 2.94 -8.11
C LYS A 481 31.38 3.32 -9.30
N ALA A 482 31.99 4.48 -9.25
CA ALA A 482 32.97 4.91 -10.27
C ALA A 482 34.29 4.17 -10.05
N VAL A 483 34.61 3.23 -10.93
CA VAL A 483 35.81 2.40 -10.85
C VAL A 483 36.49 2.29 -12.23
N ALA A 484 37.80 2.11 -12.22
CA ALA A 484 38.56 1.75 -13.42
C ALA A 484 38.86 0.24 -13.41
N ILE A 485 38.61 -0.42 -14.54
CA ILE A 485 38.75 -1.86 -14.72
C ILE A 485 39.70 -2.10 -15.91
N ALA A 486 40.82 -2.71 -15.67
CA ALA A 486 41.71 -3.16 -16.73
C ALA A 486 41.23 -4.51 -17.30
N LEU A 487 41.09 -4.58 -18.61
CA LEU A 487 40.71 -5.77 -19.37
C LEU A 487 41.88 -6.15 -20.27
N THR A 488 42.71 -7.03 -19.76
CA THR A 488 43.96 -7.48 -20.43
C THR A 488 43.74 -8.84 -21.10
N GLY A 489 44.60 -9.24 -22.04
CA GLY A 489 44.49 -10.50 -22.76
C GLY A 489 44.29 -10.32 -24.26
N THR A 490 44.20 -11.44 -24.98
CA THR A 490 44.19 -11.48 -26.45
C THR A 490 42.94 -10.80 -27.05
N HIS A 491 41.83 -10.80 -26.33
CA HIS A 491 40.55 -10.25 -26.75
C HIS A 491 40.05 -9.10 -25.87
N GLY A 492 40.92 -8.44 -25.11
CA GLY A 492 40.59 -7.41 -24.12
C GLY A 492 39.69 -6.31 -24.66
N GLU A 493 39.97 -5.77 -25.85
CA GLU A 493 39.16 -4.70 -26.46
C GLU A 493 37.75 -5.19 -26.85
N GLN A 494 37.66 -6.39 -27.42
CA GLN A 494 36.36 -6.96 -27.79
C GLN A 494 35.50 -7.22 -26.54
N VAL A 495 36.10 -7.77 -25.49
CA VAL A 495 35.42 -8.03 -24.20
C VAL A 495 35.00 -6.72 -23.55
N ALA A 496 35.80 -5.65 -23.64
CA ALA A 496 35.45 -4.34 -23.10
C ALA A 496 34.16 -3.79 -23.71
N TYR A 497 34.01 -3.78 -25.03
CA TYR A 497 32.79 -3.32 -25.70
C TYR A 497 31.58 -4.22 -25.41
N GLN A 498 31.78 -5.53 -25.30
CA GLN A 498 30.69 -6.43 -24.93
C GLN A 498 30.23 -6.26 -23.47
N LEU A 499 31.19 -6.02 -22.58
CA LEU A 499 30.90 -5.72 -21.16
C LEU A 499 30.20 -4.34 -21.02
N GLU A 500 30.68 -3.32 -21.76
CA GLU A 500 30.01 -2.02 -21.83
C GLU A 500 28.56 -2.16 -22.26
N ARG A 501 28.30 -2.93 -23.33
CA ARG A 501 26.94 -3.21 -23.79
C ARG A 501 26.09 -3.89 -22.71
N LYS A 502 26.64 -4.91 -22.05
CA LYS A 502 25.93 -5.61 -20.97
C LYS A 502 25.64 -4.71 -19.77
N LEU A 503 26.56 -3.85 -19.39
CA LEU A 503 26.37 -2.84 -18.33
C LEU A 503 25.26 -1.86 -18.71
N PHE A 504 25.30 -1.33 -19.94
CA PHE A 504 24.33 -0.40 -20.48
C PHE A 504 22.91 -1.01 -20.48
N ASP A 505 22.76 -2.25 -20.96
CA ASP A 505 21.47 -2.94 -21.00
C ASP A 505 20.88 -3.17 -19.59
N ASN A 506 21.73 -3.17 -18.56
CA ASN A 506 21.34 -3.28 -17.16
C ASN A 506 21.28 -1.93 -16.42
N GLY A 507 21.31 -0.80 -17.15
CA GLY A 507 21.12 0.55 -16.60
C GLY A 507 22.37 1.19 -16.00
N HIS A 508 23.53 0.57 -16.15
CA HIS A 508 24.81 1.11 -15.71
C HIS A 508 25.50 1.90 -16.82
N ALA A 509 26.32 2.87 -16.44
CA ALA A 509 27.05 3.72 -17.38
C ALA A 509 28.55 3.40 -17.33
N ALA A 510 29.06 2.92 -18.44
CA ALA A 510 30.47 2.62 -18.62
C ALA A 510 30.99 3.27 -19.89
N THR A 511 32.32 3.38 -20.02
CA THR A 511 32.99 3.78 -21.27
C THR A 511 34.31 3.04 -21.44
N VAL A 512 34.62 2.70 -22.68
CA VAL A 512 35.87 1.99 -23.05
C VAL A 512 36.97 3.01 -23.36
N LEU A 513 38.12 2.85 -22.72
CA LEU A 513 39.36 3.59 -23.02
C LEU A 513 40.36 2.67 -23.70
N THR A 514 40.66 2.96 -24.95
CA THR A 514 41.59 2.18 -25.77
C THR A 514 42.99 2.82 -25.83
N ALA A 515 43.95 2.08 -26.33
CA ALA A 515 45.34 2.53 -26.50
C ALA A 515 45.53 3.77 -27.40
N ASN A 516 44.49 4.19 -28.13
CA ASN A 516 44.53 5.39 -28.98
C ASN A 516 44.39 6.69 -28.19
N ILE A 517 44.09 6.62 -26.88
CA ILE A 517 43.94 7.80 -26.03
C ILE A 517 45.30 8.19 -25.46
N THR A 518 45.76 9.38 -25.84
CA THR A 518 46.93 10.01 -25.19
C THR A 518 46.54 10.48 -23.79
N HIS A 519 47.38 10.28 -22.80
CA HIS A 519 47.13 10.62 -21.39
C HIS A 519 45.96 9.83 -20.76
N ILE A 520 46.01 8.51 -20.87
CA ILE A 520 44.97 7.61 -20.41
C ILE A 520 44.72 7.73 -18.90
N ASP A 521 45.74 8.01 -18.09
CA ASP A 521 45.64 8.21 -16.66
C ASP A 521 44.75 9.42 -16.31
N GLU A 522 44.87 10.52 -17.05
CA GLU A 522 44.04 11.71 -16.89
C GLU A 522 42.60 11.41 -17.35
N ALA A 523 42.44 10.64 -18.42
CA ALA A 523 41.13 10.23 -18.91
C ALA A 523 40.38 9.36 -17.88
N ILE A 524 41.08 8.42 -17.22
CA ILE A 524 40.52 7.61 -16.13
C ILE A 524 40.00 8.50 -15.01
N ILE A 525 40.78 9.49 -14.58
CA ILE A 525 40.38 10.42 -13.52
C ILE A 525 39.10 11.17 -13.92
N VAL A 526 39.04 11.69 -15.14
CA VAL A 526 37.86 12.43 -15.64
C VAL A 526 36.63 11.53 -15.72
N VAL A 527 36.77 10.31 -16.24
CA VAL A 527 35.67 9.33 -16.34
C VAL A 527 35.15 8.92 -14.96
N LYS A 528 36.03 8.63 -14.01
CA LYS A 528 35.66 8.34 -12.62
C LYS A 528 34.98 9.55 -11.97
N HIS A 529 35.49 10.76 -12.20
CA HIS A 529 34.85 11.98 -11.68
C HIS A 529 33.47 12.22 -12.28
N ALA A 530 33.21 11.77 -13.50
CA ALA A 530 31.88 11.76 -14.13
C ALA A 530 30.95 10.67 -13.57
N GLY A 531 31.40 9.82 -12.65
CA GLY A 531 30.60 8.75 -12.03
C GLY A 531 30.49 7.49 -12.90
N LEU A 532 31.31 7.34 -13.93
CA LEU A 532 31.26 6.23 -14.89
C LEU A 532 32.22 5.09 -14.51
N ILE A 533 31.88 3.88 -14.95
CA ILE A 533 32.81 2.75 -14.95
C ILE A 533 33.74 2.90 -16.15
N CYS A 534 35.04 2.89 -15.91
CA CYS A 534 36.07 3.01 -16.93
C CYS A 534 36.60 1.62 -17.29
N LEU A 535 36.43 1.19 -18.54
CA LEU A 535 36.94 -0.09 -19.06
C LEU A 535 38.19 0.16 -19.86
N CYS A 536 39.35 -0.13 -19.27
CA CYS A 536 40.67 0.13 -19.88
C CYS A 536 41.20 -1.12 -20.61
N THR A 537 41.61 -0.95 -21.85
CA THR A 537 42.21 -2.04 -22.66
C THR A 537 43.74 -1.99 -22.73
N THR A 538 44.34 -1.22 -21.83
CA THR A 538 45.80 -1.02 -21.72
C THR A 538 46.29 -1.45 -20.36
N ASN A 539 47.59 -1.72 -20.23
CA ASN A 539 48.25 -2.07 -18.97
C ASN A 539 48.43 -0.85 -18.03
N THR A 540 47.41 -0.02 -17.90
CA THR A 540 47.41 1.10 -16.97
C THR A 540 46.92 0.63 -15.59
N PRO A 541 47.51 1.10 -14.48
CA PRO A 541 46.99 0.74 -13.14
C PRO A 541 45.53 1.11 -13.00
N CYS A 542 44.68 0.14 -12.68
CA CYS A 542 43.24 0.29 -12.48
C CYS A 542 42.86 -0.22 -11.08
N ASP A 543 41.61 0.07 -10.66
CA ASP A 543 41.11 -0.41 -9.38
C ASP A 543 40.88 -1.93 -9.37
N LEU A 544 40.57 -2.50 -10.54
CA LEU A 544 40.40 -3.94 -10.78
C LEU A 544 41.09 -4.36 -12.09
N ASP A 545 41.62 -5.59 -12.11
CA ASP A 545 42.26 -6.18 -13.28
C ASP A 545 41.66 -7.55 -13.61
N PHE A 546 41.25 -7.75 -14.86
CA PHE A 546 40.77 -9.03 -15.38
C PHE A 546 41.53 -9.46 -16.63
N ASP A 547 42.08 -10.66 -16.60
CA ASP A 547 42.63 -11.33 -17.75
C ASP A 547 41.51 -11.98 -18.57
N THR A 548 41.17 -11.41 -19.73
CA THR A 548 40.05 -11.85 -20.57
C THR A 548 40.30 -13.23 -21.22
N ASP A 549 41.48 -13.77 -21.13
CA ASP A 549 41.79 -15.14 -21.55
C ASP A 549 41.40 -16.16 -20.45
N LYS A 550 41.17 -15.70 -19.20
CA LYS A 550 40.76 -16.51 -18.04
C LYS A 550 39.35 -16.25 -17.56
N PHE A 551 38.84 -15.04 -17.71
CA PHE A 551 37.55 -14.63 -17.20
C PHE A 551 36.56 -14.34 -18.35
N SER A 552 35.43 -14.99 -18.34
CA SER A 552 34.31 -14.67 -19.24
C SER A 552 33.61 -13.37 -18.83
N ILE A 553 32.87 -12.75 -19.75
CA ILE A 553 32.08 -11.53 -19.49
C ILE A 553 31.09 -11.75 -18.34
N ASP A 554 30.46 -12.93 -18.27
CA ASP A 554 29.51 -13.27 -17.21
C ASP A 554 30.18 -13.38 -15.84
N GLN A 555 31.38 -13.91 -15.78
CA GLN A 555 32.16 -13.97 -14.54
C GLN A 555 32.61 -12.57 -14.10
N ILE A 556 33.09 -11.74 -15.02
CA ILE A 556 33.45 -10.35 -14.70
C ILE A 556 32.21 -9.60 -14.17
N TYR A 557 31.09 -9.69 -14.87
CA TYR A 557 29.85 -9.04 -14.47
C TYR A 557 29.35 -9.51 -13.09
N SER A 558 29.44 -10.81 -12.79
CA SER A 558 29.09 -11.37 -11.48
C SER A 558 30.02 -10.87 -10.39
N THR A 559 31.34 -10.79 -10.66
CA THR A 559 32.31 -10.24 -9.69
C THR A 559 32.00 -8.76 -9.37
N LEU A 560 31.59 -7.97 -10.37
CA LEU A 560 31.22 -6.57 -10.13
C LEU A 560 29.99 -6.45 -9.21
N LYS A 561 29.02 -7.39 -9.29
CA LYS A 561 27.90 -7.49 -8.38
C LYS A 561 28.33 -7.91 -6.98
N GLU A 562 29.11 -8.97 -6.86
CA GLU A 562 29.60 -9.48 -5.57
C GLU A 562 30.40 -8.42 -4.79
N GLN A 563 31.17 -7.59 -5.50
CA GLN A 563 31.94 -6.48 -4.91
C GLN A 563 31.11 -5.20 -4.73
N THR A 564 29.82 -5.25 -4.96
CA THR A 564 28.89 -4.09 -4.84
C THR A 564 29.31 -2.88 -5.68
N ILE A 565 29.96 -3.11 -6.83
CA ILE A 565 30.32 -2.06 -7.78
C ILE A 565 29.10 -1.68 -8.63
N ILE A 566 28.27 -2.67 -8.95
CA ILE A 566 26.98 -2.50 -9.62
C ILE A 566 25.88 -3.14 -8.77
N GLN A 567 24.67 -2.56 -8.82
CA GLN A 567 23.50 -3.04 -8.08
C GLN A 567 22.66 -4.07 -8.83
#